data_da0dee8db5bb4ddc8fb145febfcdd3a4
#
_entry.id   da0dee8db5bb4ddc8fb145febfcdd3a4
#
_cell.length_a   1.000
_cell.length_b   1.000
_cell.length_c   1.000
_cell.angle_alpha   90.00
_cell.angle_beta   90.00
_cell.angle_gamma   90.00
#
_symmetry.space_group_name_H-M   'P 1'
#
loop_
_entity.id
_entity.type
_entity.pdbx_description
1 polymer ?
#
loop_
_entity_poly.entity_id
_entity_poly.type
_entity_poly.pdbx_seq_one_letter_code
_entity_poly.pdbx_strand_id
1 'polypeptide(L)'
;MVAMEGVICLLMAAPLAAILALLGGSLGFAIQAAHWGRRNAPAILSMAVLLTPGVYGIEHFTRPQAGVFEVKSAIEIGAPPAKVWQKVVAFTEIPPPQEMLFRAGIAYPIRAEITGHGPGAVRHCVFSTGPFVEPIVVWNEPHLLRFRVTANPAPLNELTPYGHIEPKHLHGYFESHQGQFLLTELPGGHTRVEGTTWYSHSMWPEAYWHWWSDYVIHRIHMRVLEHIRIEAER
;
A
#
# COMPACT_ATOMS: atom_id res chain seq x y z
N MET A 1 -25.10 -3.73 10.14
CA MET A 1 -23.68 -3.44 10.38
C MET A 1 -23.43 -2.01 9.93
N VAL A 2 -23.07 -1.10 10.82
CA VAL A 2 -22.63 0.24 10.43
C VAL A 2 -21.15 0.08 10.06
N ALA A 3 -20.82 0.27 8.79
CA ALA A 3 -19.43 0.34 8.35
C ALA A 3 -18.86 1.66 8.87
N MET A 4 -18.00 1.60 9.88
CA MET A 4 -17.25 2.75 10.36
C MET A 4 -15.90 2.74 9.62
N GLU A 5 -15.79 3.58 8.63
CA GLU A 5 -14.55 3.72 7.85
C GLU A 5 -13.80 4.97 8.30
N GLY A 6 -12.48 4.90 8.30
CA GLY A 6 -11.64 6.02 8.66
C GLY A 6 -11.56 7.09 7.58
N VAL A 7 -11.15 8.27 7.99
CA VAL A 7 -11.04 9.45 7.12
C VAL A 7 -10.19 9.20 5.88
N ILE A 8 -9.09 8.44 6.02
CA ILE A 8 -8.18 8.17 4.88
C ILE A 8 -8.84 7.27 3.83
N CYS A 9 -9.58 6.24 4.25
CA CYS A 9 -10.31 5.36 3.34
C CYS A 9 -11.37 6.14 2.56
N LEU A 10 -12.12 7.02 3.25
CA LEU A 10 -13.10 7.89 2.62
C LEU A 10 -12.45 8.86 1.62
N LEU A 11 -11.32 9.46 1.96
CA LEU A 11 -10.58 10.36 1.05
C LEU A 11 -10.05 9.63 -0.18
N MET A 12 -9.54 8.41 -0.03
CA MET A 12 -9.08 7.59 -1.15
C MET A 12 -10.24 7.12 -2.02
N ALA A 13 -11.40 6.82 -1.47
CA ALA A 13 -12.58 6.38 -2.22
C ALA A 13 -13.38 7.55 -2.85
N ALA A 14 -13.26 8.78 -2.32
CA ALA A 14 -14.06 9.92 -2.72
C ALA A 14 -14.00 10.26 -4.22
N PRO A 15 -12.84 10.26 -4.91
CA PRO A 15 -12.78 10.51 -6.35
C PRO A 15 -13.59 9.49 -7.16
N LEU A 16 -13.49 8.21 -6.80
CA LEU A 16 -14.25 7.14 -7.45
C LEU A 16 -15.76 7.31 -7.22
N ALA A 17 -16.15 7.57 -5.98
CA ALA A 17 -17.54 7.81 -5.61
C ALA A 17 -18.11 9.03 -6.34
N ALA A 18 -17.34 10.12 -6.46
CA ALA A 18 -17.76 11.34 -7.19
C ALA A 18 -17.99 11.06 -8.67
N ILE A 19 -17.09 10.32 -9.33
CA ILE A 19 -17.24 9.93 -10.74
C ILE A 19 -18.51 9.10 -10.92
N LEU A 20 -18.72 8.10 -10.08
CA LEU A 20 -19.91 7.24 -10.15
C LEU A 20 -21.21 8.02 -9.89
N ALA A 21 -21.19 8.95 -8.92
CA ALA A 21 -22.32 9.81 -8.63
C ALA A 21 -22.67 10.77 -9.79
N LEU A 22 -21.65 11.36 -10.44
CA LEU A 22 -21.83 12.21 -11.61
C LEU A 22 -22.39 11.42 -12.80
N LEU A 23 -21.86 10.24 -13.07
CA LEU A 23 -22.36 9.38 -14.14
C LEU A 23 -23.79 8.94 -13.89
N GLY A 24 -24.09 8.45 -12.69
CA GLY A 24 -25.44 8.05 -12.29
C GLY A 24 -26.44 9.20 -12.30
N GLY A 25 -26.03 10.36 -11.77
CA GLY A 25 -26.84 11.58 -11.77
C GLY A 25 -27.14 12.10 -13.18
N SER A 26 -26.15 12.13 -14.06
CA SER A 26 -26.29 12.55 -15.45
C SER A 26 -27.23 11.61 -16.22
N LEU A 27 -27.08 10.30 -16.03
CA LEU A 27 -27.96 9.31 -16.62
C LEU A 27 -29.39 9.44 -16.11
N GLY A 28 -29.58 9.60 -14.81
CA GLY A 28 -30.89 9.82 -14.20
C GLY A 28 -31.57 11.09 -14.71
N PHE A 29 -30.80 12.19 -14.82
CA PHE A 29 -31.28 13.43 -15.40
C PHE A 29 -31.73 13.26 -16.88
N ALA A 30 -30.90 12.60 -17.69
CA ALA A 30 -31.22 12.35 -19.10
C ALA A 30 -32.52 11.53 -19.27
N ILE A 31 -32.71 10.50 -18.44
CA ILE A 31 -33.94 9.70 -18.42
C ILE A 31 -35.17 10.54 -18.07
N GLN A 32 -35.04 11.41 -17.05
CA GLN A 32 -36.15 12.30 -16.65
C GLN A 32 -36.45 13.39 -17.69
N ALA A 33 -35.43 13.99 -18.29
CA ALA A 33 -35.56 15.02 -19.30
C ALA A 33 -36.25 14.49 -20.59
N ALA A 34 -36.00 13.24 -20.91
CA ALA A 34 -36.66 12.57 -22.06
C ALA A 34 -38.15 12.23 -21.82
N HIS A 35 -38.80 12.68 -20.76
CA HIS A 35 -40.18 12.39 -20.37
C HIS A 35 -40.50 10.87 -20.24
N TRP A 36 -39.54 10.02 -20.39
CA TRP A 36 -39.68 8.57 -20.31
C TRP A 36 -39.83 8.11 -18.85
N GLY A 37 -39.25 8.84 -17.92
CA GLY A 37 -39.21 8.50 -16.50
C GLY A 37 -40.57 8.53 -15.80
N ARG A 38 -41.48 9.46 -16.17
CA ARG A 38 -42.81 9.57 -15.51
C ARG A 38 -43.69 8.35 -15.69
N ARG A 39 -43.60 7.69 -16.85
CA ARG A 39 -44.43 6.53 -17.18
C ARG A 39 -43.83 5.20 -16.69
N ASN A 40 -42.53 5.16 -16.58
CA ASN A 40 -41.77 3.94 -16.30
C ASN A 40 -40.99 4.00 -14.97
N ALA A 41 -41.25 4.99 -14.11
CA ALA A 41 -40.57 5.17 -12.83
C ALA A 41 -40.53 3.90 -11.95
N PRO A 42 -41.64 3.10 -11.84
CA PRO A 42 -41.60 1.86 -11.06
C PRO A 42 -40.66 0.82 -11.65
N ALA A 43 -40.63 0.71 -13.02
CA ALA A 43 -39.77 -0.25 -13.71
C ALA A 43 -38.28 0.12 -13.57
N ILE A 44 -37.94 1.40 -13.64
CA ILE A 44 -36.57 1.91 -13.45
C ILE A 44 -36.09 1.64 -12.02
N LEU A 45 -36.96 1.90 -11.02
CA LEU A 45 -36.62 1.63 -9.63
C LEU A 45 -36.43 0.13 -9.38
N SER A 46 -37.30 -0.72 -9.92
CA SER A 46 -37.19 -2.17 -9.81
C SER A 46 -35.90 -2.69 -10.47
N MET A 47 -35.56 -2.14 -11.62
CA MET A 47 -34.32 -2.48 -12.31
C MET A 47 -33.06 -2.08 -11.51
N ALA A 48 -33.07 -0.90 -10.90
CA ALA A 48 -31.97 -0.46 -10.03
C ALA A 48 -31.81 -1.36 -8.80
N VAL A 49 -32.92 -1.76 -8.18
CA VAL A 49 -32.92 -2.68 -7.02
C VAL A 49 -32.42 -4.07 -7.40
N LEU A 50 -32.70 -4.56 -8.62
CA LEU A 50 -32.25 -5.87 -9.10
C LEU A 50 -30.80 -5.85 -9.62
N LEU A 51 -30.35 -4.73 -10.21
CA LEU A 51 -28.99 -4.58 -10.69
C LEU A 51 -27.95 -4.66 -9.56
N THR A 52 -28.25 -4.08 -8.41
CA THR A 52 -27.31 -4.07 -7.26
C THR A 52 -26.91 -5.47 -6.81
N PRO A 53 -27.85 -6.40 -6.47
CA PRO A 53 -27.48 -7.77 -6.11
C PRO A 53 -26.93 -8.56 -7.31
N GLY A 54 -27.33 -8.23 -8.54
CA GLY A 54 -26.78 -8.83 -9.75
C GLY A 54 -25.30 -8.51 -9.95
N VAL A 55 -24.93 -7.23 -9.83
CA VAL A 55 -23.52 -6.79 -9.90
C VAL A 55 -22.71 -7.41 -8.76
N TYR A 56 -23.23 -7.39 -7.53
CA TYR A 56 -22.59 -8.04 -6.38
C TYR A 56 -22.39 -9.54 -6.59
N GLY A 57 -23.38 -10.22 -7.15
CA GLY A 57 -23.28 -11.65 -7.49
C GLY A 57 -22.18 -11.90 -8.53
N ILE A 58 -22.18 -11.14 -9.63
CA ILE A 58 -21.14 -11.25 -10.67
C ILE A 58 -19.75 -11.01 -10.06
N GLU A 59 -19.58 -9.96 -9.28
CA GLU A 59 -18.33 -9.66 -8.61
C GLU A 59 -17.86 -10.81 -7.70
N HIS A 60 -18.79 -11.40 -6.94
CA HIS A 60 -18.49 -12.53 -6.05
C HIS A 60 -18.01 -13.76 -6.81
N PHE A 61 -18.63 -14.07 -7.98
CA PHE A 61 -18.27 -15.22 -8.80
C PHE A 61 -17.07 -15.00 -9.72
N THR A 62 -16.77 -13.75 -10.07
CA THR A 62 -15.69 -13.40 -11.00
C THR A 62 -14.45 -12.83 -10.32
N ARG A 63 -14.34 -12.95 -9.00
CA ARG A 63 -13.14 -12.48 -8.26
C ARG A 63 -11.88 -13.03 -8.93
N PRO A 64 -11.12 -12.21 -9.67
CA PRO A 64 -9.84 -12.65 -10.19
C PRO A 64 -8.94 -13.00 -9.00
N GLN A 65 -8.11 -14.04 -9.15
CA GLN A 65 -7.04 -14.24 -8.19
C GLN A 65 -6.19 -12.98 -8.17
N ALA A 66 -5.99 -12.43 -6.98
CA ALA A 66 -5.20 -11.22 -6.81
C ALA A 66 -3.83 -11.41 -7.48
N GLY A 67 -3.57 -10.61 -8.50
CA GLY A 67 -2.27 -10.58 -9.15
C GLY A 67 -1.19 -10.14 -8.16
N VAL A 68 0.04 -10.62 -8.34
CA VAL A 68 1.18 -10.08 -7.61
C VAL A 68 1.75 -8.90 -8.40
N PHE A 69 1.75 -7.73 -7.79
CA PHE A 69 2.26 -6.49 -8.35
C PHE A 69 3.65 -6.20 -7.79
N GLU A 70 4.41 -5.36 -8.50
CA GLU A 70 5.78 -5.00 -8.15
C GLU A 70 5.94 -3.49 -8.14
N VAL A 71 6.48 -2.93 -7.05
CA VAL A 71 6.88 -1.52 -6.96
C VAL A 71 8.37 -1.43 -6.74
N LYS A 72 9.04 -0.57 -7.54
CA LYS A 72 10.46 -0.25 -7.42
C LYS A 72 10.67 1.21 -7.13
N SER A 73 11.61 1.50 -6.24
CA SER A 73 12.07 2.85 -5.95
C SER A 73 13.58 2.83 -5.78
N ALA A 74 14.28 3.82 -6.31
CA ALA A 74 15.73 3.88 -6.22
C ALA A 74 16.20 5.28 -5.89
N ILE A 75 17.33 5.35 -5.16
CA ILE A 75 18.11 6.57 -4.94
C ILE A 75 19.61 6.30 -5.13
N GLU A 76 20.37 7.37 -5.30
CA GLU A 76 21.82 7.33 -5.27
C GLU A 76 22.34 7.88 -3.93
N ILE A 77 23.33 7.21 -3.38
CA ILE A 77 23.94 7.49 -2.06
C ILE A 77 25.43 7.72 -2.27
N GLY A 78 25.94 8.81 -1.72
CA GLY A 78 27.34 9.22 -1.78
C GLY A 78 28.24 8.43 -0.81
N ALA A 79 28.09 7.10 -0.78
CA ALA A 79 28.85 6.20 0.06
C ALA A 79 29.06 4.85 -0.61
N PRO A 80 30.16 4.11 -0.30
CA PRO A 80 30.44 2.82 -0.90
C PRO A 80 29.43 1.75 -0.44
N PRO A 81 29.20 0.69 -1.26
CA PRO A 81 28.20 -0.34 -0.99
C PRO A 81 28.32 -0.99 0.40
N ALA A 82 29.53 -1.25 0.88
CA ALA A 82 29.73 -1.86 2.19
C ALA A 82 29.22 -1.00 3.35
N LYS A 83 29.31 0.34 3.25
CA LYS A 83 28.79 1.27 4.27
C LYS A 83 27.26 1.36 4.20
N VAL A 84 26.73 1.41 2.99
CA VAL A 84 25.28 1.46 2.73
C VAL A 84 24.60 0.15 3.16
N TRP A 85 25.24 -0.99 2.92
CA TRP A 85 24.74 -2.32 3.29
C TRP A 85 24.36 -2.43 4.76
N GLN A 86 25.21 -1.93 5.65
CA GLN A 86 24.96 -1.96 7.10
C GLN A 86 23.65 -1.26 7.45
N LYS A 87 23.33 -0.17 6.73
CA LYS A 87 22.11 0.62 6.95
C LYS A 87 20.88 0.03 6.27
N VAL A 88 21.06 -0.76 5.23
CA VAL A 88 19.99 -1.54 4.57
C VAL A 88 19.55 -2.72 5.45
N VAL A 89 20.50 -3.43 6.04
CA VAL A 89 20.23 -4.58 6.92
C VAL A 89 19.44 -4.17 8.15
N ALA A 90 19.88 -3.09 8.81
CA ALA A 90 19.20 -2.50 9.96
C ALA A 90 19.40 -0.98 9.97
N PHE A 91 18.39 -0.23 10.34
CA PHE A 91 18.46 1.23 10.47
C PHE A 91 17.81 1.72 11.76
N THR A 92 18.33 2.84 12.22
CA THR A 92 17.89 3.50 13.44
C THR A 92 16.50 4.12 13.28
N GLU A 93 15.99 4.72 14.34
CA GLU A 93 14.66 5.33 14.32
C GLU A 93 14.60 6.50 13.33
N ILE A 94 13.67 6.41 12.39
CA ILE A 94 13.37 7.47 11.43
C ILE A 94 12.56 8.57 12.13
N PRO A 95 12.92 9.85 12.01
CA PRO A 95 12.16 10.95 12.60
C PRO A 95 10.67 10.91 12.23
N PRO A 96 9.75 11.42 13.06
CA PRO A 96 8.33 11.45 12.77
C PRO A 96 8.00 12.02 11.39
N PRO A 97 7.03 11.47 10.66
CA PRO A 97 6.73 11.91 9.30
C PRO A 97 6.08 13.31 9.28
N GLN A 98 6.51 14.13 8.31
CA GLN A 98 5.91 15.44 8.02
C GLN A 98 4.81 15.33 6.96
N GLU A 99 4.78 14.24 6.21
CA GLU A 99 3.86 14.03 5.10
C GLU A 99 2.43 13.79 5.58
N MET A 100 1.48 14.50 4.94
CA MET A 100 0.06 14.40 5.26
C MET A 100 -0.47 12.96 5.12
N LEU A 101 0.05 12.19 4.17
CA LEU A 101 -0.31 10.79 3.94
C LEU A 101 -0.15 9.95 5.21
N PHE A 102 1.02 9.99 5.83
CA PHE A 102 1.32 9.24 7.06
C PHE A 102 0.61 9.81 8.29
N ARG A 103 0.45 11.13 8.34
CA ARG A 103 -0.30 11.81 9.41
C ARG A 103 -1.80 11.53 9.33
N ALA A 104 -2.31 11.22 8.14
CA ALA A 104 -3.71 10.82 7.93
C ALA A 104 -4.01 9.36 8.30
N GLY A 105 -2.98 8.58 8.75
CA GLY A 105 -3.17 7.25 9.28
C GLY A 105 -2.50 6.13 8.48
N ILE A 106 -1.98 6.37 7.28
CA ILE A 106 -1.22 5.34 6.53
C ILE A 106 -0.02 4.88 7.37
N ALA A 107 0.17 3.56 7.47
CA ALA A 107 1.29 2.96 8.18
C ALA A 107 2.63 3.39 7.57
N TYR A 108 3.59 3.69 8.44
CA TYR A 108 4.92 4.14 8.03
C TYR A 108 6.02 3.46 8.83
N PRO A 109 7.21 3.24 8.22
CA PRO A 109 8.34 2.62 8.89
C PRO A 109 8.95 3.55 9.94
N ILE A 110 9.32 2.98 11.07
CA ILE A 110 9.94 3.65 12.21
C ILE A 110 11.41 3.24 12.32
N ARG A 111 11.72 1.93 12.32
CA ARG A 111 13.07 1.38 12.40
C ARG A 111 13.11 -0.04 11.85
N ALA A 112 14.29 -0.57 11.62
CA ALA A 112 14.48 -1.98 11.29
C ALA A 112 15.56 -2.60 12.14
N GLU A 113 15.29 -3.77 12.69
CA GLU A 113 16.15 -4.56 13.52
C GLU A 113 16.32 -5.96 12.89
N ILE A 114 17.47 -6.59 13.10
CA ILE A 114 17.72 -7.93 12.60
C ILE A 114 18.26 -8.83 13.70
N THR A 115 17.80 -10.07 13.72
CA THR A 115 18.30 -11.11 14.61
C THR A 115 18.92 -12.21 13.76
N GLY A 116 20.19 -12.51 14.02
CA GLY A 116 20.98 -13.46 13.24
C GLY A 116 21.75 -12.79 12.09
N HIS A 117 22.37 -13.63 11.25
CA HIS A 117 23.17 -13.20 10.10
C HIS A 117 23.02 -14.21 8.97
N GLY A 118 23.02 -13.74 7.74
CA GLY A 118 22.91 -14.60 6.55
C GLY A 118 21.48 -15.07 6.26
N PRO A 119 21.31 -16.01 5.32
CA PRO A 119 20.02 -16.63 5.04
C PRO A 119 19.43 -17.30 6.29
N GLY A 120 18.14 -17.07 6.56
CA GLY A 120 17.45 -17.52 7.77
C GLY A 120 17.47 -16.54 8.94
N ALA A 121 18.30 -15.47 8.91
CA ALA A 121 18.14 -14.33 9.83
C ALA A 121 16.73 -13.74 9.70
N VAL A 122 16.22 -13.15 10.78
CA VAL A 122 14.88 -12.55 10.79
C VAL A 122 15.02 -11.05 11.00
N ARG A 123 14.56 -10.27 10.01
CA ARG A 123 14.47 -8.82 10.09
C ARG A 123 13.07 -8.41 10.51
N HIS A 124 12.98 -7.47 11.44
CA HIS A 124 11.75 -6.85 11.87
C HIS A 124 11.75 -5.39 11.41
N CYS A 125 10.94 -5.06 10.42
CA CYS A 125 10.72 -3.68 10.02
C CYS A 125 9.51 -3.15 10.80
N VAL A 126 9.77 -2.34 11.82
CA VAL A 126 8.75 -1.82 12.73
C VAL A 126 8.06 -0.64 12.09
N PHE A 127 6.75 -0.77 11.88
CA PHE A 127 5.86 0.28 11.40
C PHE A 127 5.01 0.86 12.53
N SER A 128 4.34 1.96 12.27
CA SER A 128 3.43 2.61 13.23
C SER A 128 2.25 1.75 13.67
N THR A 129 1.95 0.69 12.91
CA THR A 129 0.85 -0.26 13.16
C THR A 129 1.33 -1.62 13.67
N GLY A 130 2.64 -1.85 13.73
CA GLY A 130 3.23 -3.12 14.14
C GLY A 130 4.41 -3.53 13.25
N PRO A 131 5.11 -4.61 13.57
CA PRO A 131 6.27 -5.07 12.79
C PRO A 131 5.86 -5.94 11.59
N PHE A 132 6.51 -5.71 10.45
CA PHE A 132 6.67 -6.74 9.43
C PHE A 132 7.71 -7.75 9.92
N VAL A 133 7.43 -9.04 9.71
CA VAL A 133 8.38 -10.13 10.00
C VAL A 133 8.97 -10.61 8.67
N GLU A 134 10.27 -10.40 8.50
CA GLU A 134 10.97 -10.51 7.23
C GLU A 134 12.13 -11.53 7.31
N PRO A 135 11.87 -12.86 7.22
CA PRO A 135 12.93 -13.86 7.10
C PRO A 135 13.77 -13.64 5.85
N ILE A 136 15.09 -13.56 6.02
CA ILE A 136 16.03 -13.34 4.93
C ILE A 136 16.17 -14.62 4.10
N VAL A 137 15.97 -14.47 2.78
CA VAL A 137 16.07 -15.56 1.82
C VAL A 137 17.40 -15.50 1.05
N VAL A 138 17.85 -14.28 0.70
CA VAL A 138 19.13 -14.07 0.04
C VAL A 138 19.92 -13.03 0.81
N TRP A 139 21.16 -13.39 1.16
CA TRP A 139 22.14 -12.51 1.77
C TRP A 139 23.40 -12.52 0.90
N ASN A 140 23.50 -11.62 -0.02
CA ASN A 140 24.68 -11.43 -0.88
C ASN A 140 25.28 -10.05 -0.61
N GLU A 141 26.08 -9.99 0.44
CA GLU A 141 26.72 -8.76 0.91
C GLU A 141 27.83 -8.33 -0.07
N PRO A 142 27.95 -7.05 -0.40
CA PRO A 142 27.06 -5.94 -0.06
C PRO A 142 26.02 -5.61 -1.15
N HIS A 143 25.60 -6.56 -1.99
CA HIS A 143 24.86 -6.31 -3.23
C HIS A 143 23.37 -6.58 -3.16
N LEU A 144 22.94 -7.66 -2.50
CA LEU A 144 21.52 -8.06 -2.52
C LEU A 144 21.07 -8.62 -1.17
N LEU A 145 20.10 -7.94 -0.58
CA LEU A 145 19.30 -8.44 0.54
C LEU A 145 17.89 -8.72 0.05
N ARG A 146 17.43 -9.99 0.10
CA ARG A 146 16.05 -10.36 -0.23
C ARG A 146 15.43 -11.09 0.94
N PHE A 147 14.18 -10.76 1.23
CA PHE A 147 13.43 -11.32 2.33
C PHE A 147 12.01 -11.65 1.89
N ARG A 148 11.44 -12.66 2.54
CA ARG A 148 10.01 -12.97 2.46
C ARG A 148 9.29 -12.19 3.56
N VAL A 149 8.04 -11.87 3.37
CA VAL A 149 7.18 -11.31 4.42
C VAL A 149 6.27 -12.42 4.94
N THR A 150 6.32 -12.69 6.24
CA THR A 150 5.52 -13.75 6.90
C THR A 150 4.47 -13.20 7.85
N ALA A 151 4.59 -11.92 8.25
CA ALA A 151 3.57 -11.21 8.99
C ALA A 151 3.45 -9.78 8.47
N ASN A 152 2.24 -9.37 8.17
CA ASN A 152 1.89 -8.05 7.69
C ASN A 152 1.12 -7.33 8.80
N PRO A 153 1.57 -6.18 9.31
CA PRO A 153 0.76 -5.33 10.19
C PRO A 153 -0.38 -4.68 9.40
N ALA A 154 -1.32 -4.05 10.10
CA ALA A 154 -2.39 -3.30 9.45
C ALA A 154 -1.80 -2.21 8.53
N PRO A 155 -2.34 -2.01 7.30
CA PRO A 155 -1.80 -1.02 6.36
C PRO A 155 -2.03 0.43 6.78
N LEU A 156 -2.92 0.65 7.73
CA LEU A 156 -3.24 1.98 8.24
C LEU A 156 -3.85 1.92 9.66
N ASN A 157 -3.79 3.04 10.36
CA ASN A 157 -4.55 3.31 11.57
C ASN A 157 -5.78 4.13 11.20
N GLU A 158 -6.97 3.65 11.54
CA GLU A 158 -8.21 4.37 11.31
C GLU A 158 -8.31 5.60 12.20
N LEU A 159 -8.29 6.79 11.59
CA LEU A 159 -8.62 8.03 12.29
C LEU A 159 -10.14 8.21 12.32
N THR A 160 -10.72 7.95 13.48
CA THR A 160 -12.15 8.02 13.70
C THR A 160 -12.46 8.71 15.02
N PRO A 161 -13.55 9.50 15.12
CA PRO A 161 -13.97 10.12 16.38
C PRO A 161 -14.46 9.10 17.43
N TYR A 162 -14.61 7.84 17.05
CA TYR A 162 -15.13 6.76 17.92
C TYR A 162 -14.03 5.98 18.66
N GLY A 163 -12.78 6.44 18.62
CA GLY A 163 -11.63 5.79 19.28
C GLY A 163 -10.94 4.75 18.39
N HIS A 164 -10.20 3.84 19.03
CA HIS A 164 -9.46 2.81 18.28
C HIS A 164 -10.42 1.74 17.77
N ILE A 165 -10.56 1.63 16.47
CA ILE A 165 -11.36 0.62 15.78
C ILE A 165 -10.40 -0.21 14.92
N GLU A 166 -10.45 -1.54 15.08
CA GLU A 166 -9.79 -2.50 14.19
C GLU A 166 -10.84 -3.11 13.24
N PRO A 167 -11.08 -2.49 12.08
CA PRO A 167 -12.03 -3.02 11.12
C PRO A 167 -11.49 -4.33 10.53
N LYS A 168 -12.31 -5.36 10.51
CA LYS A 168 -11.92 -6.67 9.94
C LYS A 168 -11.48 -6.61 8.48
N HIS A 169 -11.94 -5.60 7.74
CA HIS A 169 -11.58 -5.41 6.34
C HIS A 169 -10.15 -4.87 6.12
N LEU A 170 -9.42 -4.48 7.16
CA LEU A 170 -8.01 -4.11 7.04
C LEU A 170 -7.07 -5.33 6.94
N HIS A 171 -7.57 -6.53 7.19
CA HIS A 171 -6.78 -7.75 7.13
C HIS A 171 -7.12 -8.57 5.90
N GLY A 172 -6.10 -9.07 5.18
CA GLY A 172 -6.24 -9.96 4.03
C GLY A 172 -6.63 -9.30 2.71
N TYR A 173 -6.78 -7.96 2.67
CA TYR A 173 -7.08 -7.23 1.43
C TYR A 173 -5.85 -6.65 0.73
N PHE A 174 -4.80 -6.42 1.51
CA PHE A 174 -3.52 -5.94 1.04
C PHE A 174 -2.41 -6.70 1.77
N GLU A 175 -1.55 -7.37 1.03
CA GLU A 175 -0.47 -8.19 1.59
C GLU A 175 0.83 -7.98 0.82
N SER A 176 1.90 -7.69 1.55
CA SER A 176 3.27 -7.76 1.02
C SER A 176 3.77 -9.18 1.15
N HIS A 177 4.36 -9.72 0.10
CA HIS A 177 4.84 -11.11 0.06
C HIS A 177 6.35 -11.20 0.16
N GLN A 178 7.04 -10.25 -0.47
CA GLN A 178 8.50 -10.26 -0.59
C GLN A 178 9.01 -8.84 -0.76
N GLY A 179 10.22 -8.60 -0.29
CA GLY A 179 10.94 -7.38 -0.54
C GLY A 179 12.41 -7.64 -0.81
N GLN A 180 13.07 -6.68 -1.44
CA GLN A 180 14.52 -6.72 -1.63
C GLN A 180 15.12 -5.32 -1.65
N PHE A 181 16.42 -5.27 -1.33
CA PHE A 181 17.31 -4.15 -1.62
C PHE A 181 18.43 -4.63 -2.52
N LEU A 182 18.56 -3.99 -3.68
CA LEU A 182 19.65 -4.22 -4.63
C LEU A 182 20.57 -3.00 -4.59
N LEU A 183 21.86 -3.25 -4.32
CA LEU A 183 22.90 -2.24 -4.26
C LEU A 183 23.81 -2.41 -5.49
N THR A 184 23.94 -1.35 -6.27
CA THR A 184 24.82 -1.30 -7.44
C THR A 184 25.86 -0.22 -7.22
N GLU A 185 27.12 -0.59 -7.30
CA GLU A 185 28.24 0.36 -7.23
C GLU A 185 28.25 1.27 -8.45
N LEU A 186 28.42 2.56 -8.23
CA LEU A 186 28.53 3.60 -9.23
C LEU A 186 29.93 4.20 -9.22
N PRO A 187 30.37 4.83 -10.33
CA PRO A 187 31.65 5.54 -10.37
C PRO A 187 31.77 6.60 -9.26
N GLY A 188 32.96 6.78 -8.72
CA GLY A 188 33.22 7.76 -7.66
C GLY A 188 32.91 7.29 -6.25
N GLY A 189 32.68 5.99 -6.03
CA GLY A 189 32.42 5.43 -4.71
C GLY A 189 30.97 5.67 -4.23
N HIS A 190 30.06 5.90 -5.14
CA HIS A 190 28.63 6.04 -4.89
C HIS A 190 27.92 4.69 -5.03
N THR A 191 26.73 4.60 -4.46
CA THR A 191 25.88 3.39 -4.53
C THR A 191 24.47 3.76 -4.96
N ARG A 192 23.97 3.09 -6.00
CA ARG A 192 22.53 3.09 -6.29
C ARG A 192 21.86 2.00 -5.45
N VAL A 193 20.89 2.39 -4.65
CA VAL A 193 20.06 1.46 -3.86
C VAL A 193 18.67 1.42 -4.46
N GLU A 194 18.23 0.23 -4.84
CA GLU A 194 16.89 -0.02 -5.34
C GLU A 194 16.13 -0.89 -4.33
N GLY A 195 15.04 -0.37 -3.79
CA GLY A 195 14.07 -1.09 -2.98
C GLY A 195 12.94 -1.61 -3.86
N THR A 196 12.61 -2.89 -3.75
CA THR A 196 11.50 -3.53 -4.47
C THR A 196 10.58 -4.21 -3.48
N THR A 197 9.26 -4.05 -3.63
CA THR A 197 8.24 -4.80 -2.90
C THR A 197 7.32 -5.51 -3.87
N TRP A 198 7.06 -6.80 -3.62
CA TRP A 198 6.01 -7.57 -4.28
C TRP A 198 4.83 -7.70 -3.34
N TYR A 199 3.65 -7.30 -3.82
CA TYR A 199 2.44 -7.25 -3.02
C TYR A 199 1.23 -7.71 -3.83
N SER A 200 0.12 -7.98 -3.15
CA SER A 200 -1.17 -8.21 -3.77
C SER A 200 -2.27 -7.45 -3.04
N HIS A 201 -3.34 -7.16 -3.73
CA HIS A 201 -4.57 -6.64 -3.13
C HIS A 201 -5.80 -7.22 -3.81
N SER A 202 -6.92 -7.29 -3.07
CA SER A 202 -8.20 -7.77 -3.56
C SER A 202 -9.26 -6.67 -3.66
N MET A 203 -8.83 -5.41 -3.76
CA MET A 203 -9.71 -4.24 -3.86
C MET A 203 -10.14 -3.99 -5.31
N TRP A 204 -11.41 -3.63 -5.50
CA TRP A 204 -11.98 -3.30 -6.81
C TRP A 204 -12.44 -1.82 -6.86
N PRO A 205 -12.25 -1.07 -8.00
CA PRO A 205 -11.59 -1.49 -9.26
C PRO A 205 -10.08 -1.65 -9.12
N GLU A 206 -9.55 -2.77 -9.65
CA GLU A 206 -8.13 -3.15 -9.49
C GLU A 206 -7.16 -2.03 -9.90
N ALA A 207 -7.34 -1.47 -11.10
CA ALA A 207 -6.45 -0.42 -11.62
C ALA A 207 -6.41 0.83 -10.75
N TYR A 208 -7.54 1.21 -10.12
CA TYR A 208 -7.63 2.35 -9.23
C TYR A 208 -6.82 2.12 -7.94
N TRP A 209 -7.04 0.96 -7.31
CA TRP A 209 -6.36 0.63 -6.05
C TRP A 209 -4.90 0.23 -6.25
N HIS A 210 -4.55 -0.33 -7.41
CA HIS A 210 -3.17 -0.56 -7.81
C HIS A 210 -2.38 0.76 -7.85
N TRP A 211 -2.91 1.80 -8.50
CA TRP A 211 -2.29 3.13 -8.53
C TRP A 211 -2.07 3.72 -7.12
N TRP A 212 -3.06 3.61 -6.24
CA TRP A 212 -2.93 4.05 -4.85
C TRP A 212 -1.89 3.24 -4.08
N SER A 213 -1.89 1.93 -4.25
CA SER A 213 -0.93 1.02 -3.58
C SER A 213 0.50 1.32 -4.00
N ASP A 214 0.74 1.47 -5.31
CA ASP A 214 2.05 1.84 -5.86
C ASP A 214 2.53 3.18 -5.31
N TYR A 215 1.66 4.18 -5.29
CA TYR A 215 1.99 5.49 -4.74
C TYR A 215 2.37 5.42 -3.26
N VAL A 216 1.57 4.73 -2.45
CA VAL A 216 1.83 4.59 -1.00
C VAL A 216 3.13 3.82 -0.75
N ILE A 217 3.33 2.68 -1.43
CA ILE A 217 4.56 1.88 -1.29
C ILE A 217 5.78 2.69 -1.71
N HIS A 218 5.68 3.42 -2.83
CA HIS A 218 6.78 4.29 -3.26
C HIS A 218 7.14 5.34 -2.19
N ARG A 219 6.15 5.97 -1.55
CA ARG A 219 6.39 6.93 -0.45
C ARG A 219 7.04 6.26 0.76
N ILE A 220 6.64 5.03 1.09
CA ILE A 220 7.26 4.22 2.14
C ILE A 220 8.72 3.91 1.80
N HIS A 221 8.99 3.45 0.56
CA HIS A 221 10.35 3.19 0.09
C HIS A 221 11.22 4.44 0.19
N MET A 222 10.74 5.57 -0.32
CA MET A 222 11.52 6.82 -0.31
C MET A 222 11.85 7.27 1.10
N ARG A 223 10.94 7.10 2.06
CA ARG A 223 11.19 7.42 3.46
C ARG A 223 12.33 6.58 4.05
N VAL A 224 12.37 5.27 3.76
CA VAL A 224 13.44 4.37 4.21
C VAL A 224 14.75 4.67 3.50
N LEU A 225 14.72 4.77 2.18
CA LEU A 225 15.92 4.99 1.36
C LEU A 225 16.59 6.31 1.69
N GLU A 226 15.81 7.36 1.88
CA GLU A 226 16.33 8.68 2.28
C GLU A 226 16.98 8.66 3.66
N HIS A 227 16.41 7.94 4.62
CA HIS A 227 17.00 7.75 5.93
C HIS A 227 18.32 6.97 5.84
N ILE A 228 18.36 5.88 5.06
CA ILE A 228 19.58 5.11 4.80
C ILE A 228 20.65 6.02 4.18
N ARG A 229 20.28 6.89 3.23
CA ARG A 229 21.19 7.87 2.63
C ARG A 229 21.81 8.77 3.69
N ILE A 230 20.97 9.41 4.51
CA ILE A 230 21.43 10.32 5.58
C ILE A 230 22.36 9.62 6.56
N GLU A 231 22.07 8.38 6.93
CA GLU A 231 22.93 7.61 7.84
C GLU A 231 24.23 7.11 7.20
N ALA A 232 24.20 6.79 5.91
CA ALA A 232 25.38 6.30 5.19
C ALA A 232 26.35 7.42 4.78
N GLU A 233 25.87 8.62 4.54
CA GLU A 233 26.69 9.78 4.15
C GLU A 233 27.32 10.53 5.34
N ARG A 234 26.91 10.22 6.58
CA ARG A 234 27.57 10.69 7.81
C ARG A 234 28.89 9.97 8.05
#